data_e3481d6fb6a7a6ca1984546dd7b9223a
#
_entry.id   e3481d6fb6a7a6ca1984546dd7b9223a
#
_cell.length_a   1.000
_cell.length_b   1.000
_cell.length_c   1.000
_cell.angle_alpha   90.00
_cell.angle_beta   90.00
_cell.angle_gamma   90.00
#
_symmetry.space_group_name_H-M   'P 1'
#
loop_
_entity.id
_entity.type
_entity.pdbx_description
1 polymer ?
#
loop_
_entity_poly.entity_id
_entity_poly.type
_entity_poly.pdbx_seq_one_letter_code
_entity_poly.pdbx_strand_id
1 'polypeptide(L)'
;QANYSASKAGIIAFSKSLAIEYAKKNININCVSPGFIKTEMTDKINEEFKKTLISKIPSGDLGTGEDISNCVAFLASDMSKYINGETIHVNGGMYMA
;
A
#
# COMPACT_ATOMS: atom_id res chain seq x y z
N GLN A 1 -13.55 12.03 2.27
CA GLN A 1 -13.30 10.69 2.84
C GLN A 1 -14.07 9.61 2.08
N ALA A 2 -15.39 9.77 1.90
CA ALA A 2 -16.21 8.78 1.19
C ALA A 2 -15.78 8.63 -0.26
N ASN A 3 -15.46 9.74 -0.94
CA ASN A 3 -15.00 9.71 -2.33
C ASN A 3 -13.64 9.02 -2.46
N TYR A 4 -12.75 9.26 -1.52
CA TYR A 4 -11.44 8.61 -1.50
C TYR A 4 -11.58 7.10 -1.32
N SER A 5 -12.42 6.67 -0.35
CA SER A 5 -12.65 5.25 -0.08
C SER A 5 -13.31 4.55 -1.27
N ALA A 6 -14.27 5.21 -1.93
CA ALA A 6 -14.91 4.67 -3.12
C ALA A 6 -13.91 4.51 -4.28
N SER A 7 -13.05 5.51 -4.50
CA SER A 7 -12.03 5.45 -5.55
C SER A 7 -11.04 4.33 -5.28
N LYS A 8 -10.59 4.17 -4.03
CA LYS A 8 -9.67 3.12 -3.64
C LYS A 8 -10.29 1.74 -3.85
N ALA A 9 -11.54 1.55 -3.42
CA ALA A 9 -12.25 0.29 -3.63
C ALA A 9 -12.42 -0.02 -5.11
N GLY A 10 -12.70 1.00 -5.92
CA GLY A 10 -12.82 0.86 -7.37
C GLY A 10 -11.53 0.41 -8.03
N ILE A 11 -10.39 0.97 -7.64
CA ILE A 11 -9.08 0.57 -8.15
C ILE A 11 -8.78 -0.88 -7.79
N ILE A 12 -9.05 -1.29 -6.55
CA ILE A 12 -8.81 -2.66 -6.11
C ILE A 12 -9.69 -3.63 -6.89
N ALA A 13 -10.98 -3.33 -7.05
CA ALA A 13 -11.91 -4.18 -7.79
C ALA A 13 -11.51 -4.31 -9.26
N PHE A 14 -11.13 -3.19 -9.90
CA PHE A 14 -10.67 -3.18 -11.28
C PHE A 14 -9.39 -4.00 -11.45
N SER A 15 -8.45 -3.86 -10.52
CA SER A 15 -7.19 -4.61 -10.53
C SER A 15 -7.43 -6.11 -10.42
N LYS A 16 -8.37 -6.54 -9.55
CA LYS A 16 -8.73 -7.95 -9.42
C LYS A 16 -9.32 -8.51 -10.71
N SER A 17 -10.17 -7.75 -11.38
CA SER A 17 -10.76 -8.16 -12.66
C SER A 17 -9.67 -8.34 -13.73
N LEU A 18 -8.72 -7.41 -13.80
CA LEU A 18 -7.60 -7.50 -14.73
C LEU A 18 -6.69 -8.68 -14.39
N ALA A 19 -6.47 -8.93 -13.09
CA ALA A 19 -5.64 -10.04 -12.64
C ALA A 19 -6.20 -11.39 -13.11
N ILE A 20 -7.52 -11.56 -13.04
CA ILE A 20 -8.18 -12.76 -13.52
C ILE A 20 -8.04 -12.88 -15.04
N GLU A 21 -8.28 -11.77 -15.75
CA GLU A 21 -8.26 -11.76 -17.21
C GLU A 21 -6.89 -12.09 -17.80
N TYR A 22 -5.83 -11.57 -17.18
CA TYR A 22 -4.47 -11.70 -17.70
C TYR A 22 -3.63 -12.80 -17.06
N ALA A 23 -4.18 -13.54 -16.10
CA ALA A 23 -3.44 -14.57 -15.37
C ALA A 23 -2.83 -15.63 -16.29
N LYS A 24 -3.58 -16.05 -17.32
CA LYS A 24 -3.13 -17.07 -18.28
C LYS A 24 -1.98 -16.60 -19.17
N LYS A 25 -1.71 -15.30 -19.20
CA LYS A 25 -0.62 -14.70 -19.99
C LYS A 25 0.64 -14.46 -19.17
N ASN A 26 0.72 -15.03 -17.96
CA ASN A 26 1.83 -14.79 -17.02
C ASN A 26 1.97 -13.32 -16.62
N ILE A 27 0.86 -12.60 -16.58
CA ILE A 27 0.85 -11.21 -16.11
C ILE A 27 0.16 -11.19 -14.76
N ASN A 28 0.88 -10.77 -13.73
CA ASN A 28 0.35 -10.61 -12.39
C ASN A 28 0.06 -9.14 -12.13
N ILE A 29 -1.09 -8.87 -11.55
CA ILE A 29 -1.54 -7.52 -11.24
C ILE A 29 -1.88 -7.46 -9.77
N ASN A 30 -1.12 -6.68 -9.03
CA ASN A 30 -1.28 -6.51 -7.59
C ASN A 30 -1.32 -5.01 -7.26
N CYS A 31 -1.88 -4.69 -6.11
CA CYS A 31 -1.92 -3.33 -5.60
C CYS A 31 -1.03 -3.21 -4.37
N VAL A 32 -0.42 -2.05 -4.20
CA VAL A 32 0.28 -1.69 -2.97
C VAL A 32 -0.47 -0.56 -2.32
N SER A 33 -0.83 -0.72 -1.06
CA SER A 33 -1.58 0.27 -0.30
C SER A 33 -0.73 0.79 0.85
N PRO A 34 -0.09 1.96 0.70
CA PRO A 34 0.73 2.55 1.76
C PRO A 34 -0.12 3.07 2.91
N GLY A 35 0.46 3.05 4.11
CA GLY A 35 -0.07 3.78 5.24
C GLY A 35 0.52 5.19 5.31
N PHE A 36 0.85 5.64 6.51
CA PHE A 36 1.50 6.95 6.71
C PHE A 36 2.98 6.83 6.41
N ILE A 37 3.41 7.53 5.37
CA ILE A 37 4.79 7.49 4.86
C ILE A 37 5.46 8.84 5.10
N LYS A 38 6.69 8.81 5.59
CA LYS A 38 7.48 10.01 5.79
C LYS A 38 7.81 10.67 4.45
N THR A 39 7.42 11.93 4.32
CA THR A 39 7.66 12.75 3.13
C THR A 39 8.10 14.13 3.58
N GLU A 40 8.47 14.98 2.62
CA GLU A 40 8.75 16.40 2.94
C GLU A 40 7.55 17.09 3.59
N MET A 41 6.34 16.70 3.21
CA MET A 41 5.13 17.25 3.81
C MET A 41 4.98 16.85 5.26
N THR A 42 5.28 15.61 5.62
CA THR A 42 5.20 15.16 7.02
C THR A 42 6.24 15.84 7.89
N ASP A 43 7.40 16.18 7.33
CA ASP A 43 8.44 16.90 8.06
C ASP A 43 8.04 18.35 8.37
N LYS A 44 7.10 18.91 7.60
CA LYS A 44 6.62 20.29 7.77
C LYS A 44 5.44 20.42 8.72
N ILE A 45 4.77 19.34 9.08
CA ILE A 45 3.66 19.39 10.02
C ILE A 45 4.19 19.52 11.44
N ASN A 46 3.36 20.07 12.34
CA ASN A 46 3.81 20.27 13.71
C ASN A 46 3.99 18.93 14.44
N GLU A 47 4.82 18.96 15.46
CA GLU A 47 5.21 17.77 16.21
C GLU A 47 4.04 17.07 16.89
N GLU A 48 3.05 17.83 17.38
CA GLU A 48 1.89 17.24 18.05
C GLU A 48 1.04 16.45 17.07
N PHE A 49 0.80 17.00 15.89
CA PHE A 49 0.05 16.30 14.86
C PHE A 49 0.77 15.05 14.41
N LYS A 50 2.09 15.14 14.25
CA LYS A 50 2.94 14.01 13.87
C LYS A 50 2.87 12.90 14.92
N LYS A 51 2.93 13.26 16.21
CA LYS A 51 2.77 12.28 17.30
C LYS A 51 1.41 11.60 17.24
N THR A 52 0.36 12.35 16.92
CA THR A 52 -0.98 11.80 16.78
C THR A 52 -1.04 10.76 15.65
N LEU A 53 -0.42 11.04 14.51
CA LEU A 53 -0.33 10.09 13.41
C LEU A 53 0.42 8.83 13.84
N ILE A 54 1.58 9.00 14.47
CA ILE A 54 2.42 7.88 14.90
C ILE A 54 1.69 7.01 15.94
N SER A 55 0.91 7.63 16.81
CA SER A 55 0.16 6.88 17.82
C SER A 55 -0.86 5.91 17.25
N LYS A 56 -1.29 6.12 16.01
CA LYS A 56 -2.23 5.24 15.30
C LYS A 56 -1.56 4.07 14.60
N ILE A 57 -0.23 4.02 14.63
CA ILE A 57 0.53 2.99 13.93
C ILE A 57 1.04 1.99 14.95
N PRO A 58 0.58 0.72 14.92
CA PRO A 58 1.03 -0.29 15.88
C PRO A 58 2.54 -0.48 15.94
N SER A 59 3.24 -0.40 14.80
CA SER A 59 4.70 -0.52 14.80
C SER A 59 5.42 0.70 15.41
N GLY A 60 4.70 1.82 15.60
CA GLY A 60 5.20 2.96 16.35
C GLY A 60 6.00 3.97 15.56
N ASP A 61 6.03 3.88 14.23
CA ASP A 61 6.75 4.83 13.40
C ASP A 61 6.11 4.95 12.01
N LEU A 62 6.44 6.04 11.34
CA LEU A 62 6.07 6.25 9.94
C LEU A 62 6.88 5.30 9.06
N GLY A 63 6.28 4.86 7.96
CA GLY A 63 7.02 4.16 6.93
C GLY A 63 7.87 5.12 6.11
N THR A 64 8.75 4.56 5.29
CA THR A 64 9.60 5.33 4.38
C THR A 64 9.24 5.02 2.93
N GLY A 65 9.68 5.87 2.01
CA GLY A 65 9.55 5.58 0.59
C GLY A 65 10.24 4.27 0.21
N GLU A 66 11.35 3.95 0.88
CA GLU A 66 12.07 2.69 0.68
C GLU A 66 11.22 1.48 1.08
N ASP A 67 10.45 1.59 2.15
CA ASP A 67 9.52 0.51 2.55
C ASP A 67 8.54 0.19 1.43
N ILE A 68 8.04 1.22 0.76
CA ILE A 68 7.12 1.03 -0.36
C ILE A 68 7.84 0.49 -1.59
N SER A 69 8.99 1.06 -1.95
CA SER A 69 9.74 0.62 -3.12
C SER A 69 10.25 -0.81 -2.99
N ASN A 70 10.59 -1.24 -1.77
CA ASN A 70 10.98 -2.64 -1.54
C ASN A 70 9.82 -3.59 -1.80
N CYS A 71 8.61 -3.22 -1.41
CA CYS A 71 7.42 -4.02 -1.70
C CYS A 71 7.17 -4.09 -3.22
N VAL A 72 7.26 -2.97 -3.90
CA VAL A 72 7.07 -2.93 -5.36
C VAL A 72 8.14 -3.76 -6.06
N ALA A 73 9.40 -3.66 -5.64
CA ALA A 73 10.49 -4.45 -6.21
C ALA A 73 10.27 -5.96 -6.03
N PHE A 74 9.78 -6.38 -4.85
CA PHE A 74 9.44 -7.77 -4.61
C PHE A 74 8.32 -8.23 -5.55
N LEU A 75 7.26 -7.45 -5.68
CA LEU A 75 6.13 -7.80 -6.56
C LEU A 75 6.52 -7.79 -8.05
N ALA A 76 7.52 -7.03 -8.41
CA ALA A 76 8.04 -7.00 -9.79
C ALA A 76 9.04 -8.13 -10.09
N SER A 77 9.44 -8.89 -9.08
CA SER A 77 10.44 -9.95 -9.22
C SER A 77 9.80 -11.33 -9.40
N ASP A 78 10.61 -12.29 -9.80
CA ASP A 78 10.18 -13.69 -9.91
C ASP A 78 9.83 -14.31 -8.56
N MET A 79 10.28 -13.69 -7.47
CA MET A 79 9.99 -14.17 -6.12
C MET A 79 8.50 -14.12 -5.80
N SER A 80 7.74 -13.28 -6.49
CA SER A 80 6.31 -13.13 -6.30
C SER A 80 5.48 -13.71 -7.47
N LYS A 81 6.05 -14.58 -8.26
CA LYS A 81 5.42 -15.05 -9.50
C LYS A 81 4.05 -15.72 -9.34
N TYR A 82 3.76 -16.21 -8.15
CA TYR A 82 2.47 -16.85 -7.86
C TYR A 82 1.52 -15.94 -7.07
N ILE A 83 1.87 -14.67 -6.91
CA ILE A 83 1.03 -13.66 -6.25
C ILE A 83 0.31 -12.86 -7.33
N ASN A 84 -1.01 -12.91 -7.33
CA ASN A 84 -1.83 -12.24 -8.33
C ASN A 84 -3.16 -11.81 -7.73
N GLY A 85 -3.58 -10.58 -7.99
CA GLY A 85 -4.87 -10.06 -7.52
C GLY A 85 -4.87 -9.63 -6.06
N GLU A 86 -3.70 -9.51 -5.44
CA GLU A 86 -3.58 -9.13 -4.04
C GLU A 86 -3.42 -7.63 -3.85
N THR A 87 -3.83 -7.15 -2.69
CA THR A 87 -3.50 -5.80 -2.21
C THR A 87 -2.59 -5.97 -1.01
N ILE A 88 -1.35 -5.50 -1.14
CA ILE A 88 -0.37 -5.57 -0.06
C ILE A 88 -0.42 -4.25 0.70
N HIS A 89 -0.74 -4.32 1.98
CA HIS A 89 -0.77 -3.16 2.87
C HIS A 89 0.59 -2.97 3.50
N VAL A 90 1.18 -1.79 3.32
CA VAL A 90 2.50 -1.45 3.87
C VAL A 90 2.28 -0.27 4.80
N ASN A 91 1.91 -0.55 6.06
CA ASN A 91 1.36 0.47 6.95
C ASN A 91 1.70 0.27 8.43
N GLY A 92 2.65 -0.59 8.76
CA GLY A 92 3.04 -0.81 10.15
C GLY A 92 1.95 -1.41 11.03
N GLY A 93 0.94 -2.04 10.43
CA GLY A 93 -0.17 -2.66 11.14
C GLY A 93 -1.37 -1.72 11.37
N MET A 94 -1.34 -0.53 10.84
CA MET A 94 -2.41 0.45 11.03
C MET A 94 -3.76 -0.05 10.48
N TYR A 95 -3.73 -0.86 9.44
CA TYR A 95 -4.91 -1.50 8.89
C TYR A 95 -4.57 -2.95 8.57
N MET A 96 -5.41 -3.85 9.00
CA MET A 96 -5.25 -5.29 8.74
C MET A 96 -6.48 -5.78 7.99
N ALA A 97 -6.27 -6.25 6.78
CA ALA A 97 -7.36 -6.76 5.95
C ALA A 97 -7.66 -8.23 6.25
#